data_aa6d87219a45549ef6190ca50bf77771
#
_entry.id   aa6d87219a45549ef6190ca50bf77771
#
_cell.length_a   1.000
_cell.length_b   1.000
_cell.length_c   1.000
_cell.angle_alpha   90.00
_cell.angle_beta   90.00
_cell.angle_gamma   90.00
#
_symmetry.space_group_name_H-M   'P 1'
#
loop_
_entity.id
_entity.type
_entity.pdbx_description
1 polymer ?
#
loop_
_entity_poly.entity_id
_entity_poly.type
_entity_poly.pdbx_seq_one_letter_code
_entity_poly.pdbx_strand_id
1 'polypeptide(L)'
;MLNMDDVLNLMKKEENKKILSMHEKKHKVWYNSETNQWMTYIDDPDSKRGFVLKRRKEKMDLENLIIEHYIKEKEHPTIPKVFNEWLTSKYDYGEITLQTKTRYENDFKRFFLEDKEFCKRDIRSITDLELEFFIKGCIKQHHLTKKTYNMLKILVKGLFKYAHKKGISPIITSIFFDELDLHKNIFTSKSVKKDEDEVYNEYEIPMVKEYLLQKNSLRYLGVLLVFVTGLRVGELAALKPEDIHINTVKNTGFMHIDKTEVHYSITDEHGKRKNVVAVQEFPKTDSGNRDIILNSLAIDILQRIQSQNANPKEFLFEENGKRIKIRGFSGALKRTCENLNIPFRPMHKIRKTYGTTLLDNHVPEQLIASQMGHSDISTTKKYYYRNNKSKETNRAEIERGLSAI
;
A
#
# COMPACT_ATOMS: atom_id res chain seq x y z
N MET A 1 7.90 -56.61 16.08
CA MET A 1 7.00 -55.67 15.38
C MET A 1 6.47 -54.69 16.41
N LEU A 2 6.64 -53.41 16.19
CA LEU A 2 6.00 -52.38 17.01
C LEU A 2 4.47 -52.57 16.87
N ASN A 3 3.75 -52.59 17.99
CA ASN A 3 2.29 -52.59 17.90
C ASN A 3 1.77 -51.22 17.54
N MET A 4 0.49 -51.09 17.19
CA MET A 4 -0.14 -49.85 16.73
C MET A 4 -0.06 -48.74 17.78
N ASP A 5 -0.15 -49.12 19.08
CA ASP A 5 -0.07 -48.20 20.20
C ASP A 5 1.34 -47.63 20.39
N ASP A 6 2.37 -48.44 20.17
CA ASP A 6 3.75 -47.99 20.21
C ASP A 6 4.04 -46.98 19.10
N VAL A 7 3.50 -47.21 17.87
CA VAL A 7 3.62 -46.29 16.73
C VAL A 7 2.91 -44.97 17.03
N LEU A 8 1.69 -45.00 17.57
CA LEU A 8 0.92 -43.83 17.97
C LEU A 8 1.62 -43.03 19.08
N ASN A 9 2.22 -43.68 20.05
CA ASN A 9 2.97 -43.04 21.12
C ASN A 9 4.26 -42.38 20.59
N LEU A 10 4.95 -42.99 19.65
CA LEU A 10 6.12 -42.40 18.99
C LEU A 10 5.72 -41.17 18.18
N MET A 11 4.63 -41.24 17.41
CA MET A 11 4.13 -40.11 16.63
C MET A 11 3.75 -38.91 17.52
N LYS A 12 3.05 -39.17 18.67
CA LYS A 12 2.76 -38.12 19.66
C LYS A 12 4.00 -37.50 20.26
N LYS A 13 5.02 -38.30 20.60
CA LYS A 13 6.30 -37.78 21.09
C LYS A 13 7.01 -36.90 20.09
N GLU A 14 7.03 -37.27 18.80
CA GLU A 14 7.62 -36.44 17.74
C GLU A 14 6.82 -35.16 17.52
N GLU A 15 5.48 -35.21 17.55
CA GLU A 15 4.63 -34.03 17.43
C GLU A 15 4.88 -33.07 18.60
N ASN A 16 4.94 -33.56 19.84
CA ASN A 16 5.25 -32.76 21.01
C ASN A 16 6.64 -32.10 20.92
N LYS A 17 7.67 -32.81 20.43
CA LYS A 17 9.00 -32.23 20.20
C LYS A 17 8.96 -31.11 19.15
N LYS A 18 8.19 -31.28 18.08
CA LYS A 18 7.99 -30.23 17.05
C LYS A 18 7.32 -29.00 17.64
N ILE A 19 6.29 -29.17 18.47
CA ILE A 19 5.59 -28.09 19.17
C ILE A 19 6.57 -27.30 20.05
N LEU A 20 7.34 -27.97 20.89
CA LEU A 20 8.31 -27.33 21.79
C LEU A 20 9.39 -26.58 21.00
N SER A 21 9.93 -27.18 19.93
CA SER A 21 10.91 -26.52 19.07
C SER A 21 10.33 -25.27 18.36
N MET A 22 9.08 -25.33 17.91
CA MET A 22 8.38 -24.16 17.36
C MET A 22 8.20 -23.06 18.40
N HIS A 23 7.83 -23.44 19.62
CA HIS A 23 7.65 -22.49 20.71
C HIS A 23 8.96 -21.77 21.06
N GLU A 24 10.08 -22.51 21.22
CA GLU A 24 11.38 -21.97 21.56
C GLU A 24 11.94 -21.00 20.48
N LYS A 25 11.58 -21.18 19.21
CA LYS A 25 11.89 -20.22 18.14
C LYS A 25 11.16 -18.91 18.27
N LYS A 26 9.98 -18.90 18.91
CA LYS A 26 9.10 -17.73 19.03
C LYS A 26 9.21 -17.08 20.41
N HIS A 27 9.32 -17.88 21.46
CA HIS A 27 9.33 -17.46 22.84
C HIS A 27 10.46 -18.15 23.59
N LYS A 28 11.23 -17.38 24.33
CA LYS A 28 12.29 -17.93 25.19
C LYS A 28 11.67 -18.73 26.34
N VAL A 29 12.25 -19.90 26.64
CA VAL A 29 11.99 -20.66 27.86
C VAL A 29 13.21 -20.48 28.77
N TRP A 30 12.98 -20.02 30.03
CA TRP A 30 14.08 -19.76 30.95
C TRP A 30 13.73 -20.15 32.39
N TYR A 31 14.76 -20.39 33.19
CA TYR A 31 14.63 -20.63 34.61
C TYR A 31 14.96 -19.35 35.40
N ASN A 32 14.13 -18.98 36.34
CA ASN A 32 14.36 -17.87 37.26
C ASN A 32 14.79 -18.44 38.63
N SER A 33 16.06 -18.21 39.02
CA SER A 33 16.63 -18.69 40.27
C SER A 33 16.07 -18.01 41.52
N GLU A 34 15.59 -16.74 41.39
CA GLU A 34 15.02 -16.02 42.52
C GLU A 34 13.65 -16.55 42.92
N THR A 35 12.84 -16.94 41.90
CA THR A 35 11.50 -17.48 42.12
C THR A 35 11.44 -18.98 42.12
N ASN A 36 12.53 -19.65 41.78
CA ASN A 36 12.67 -21.11 41.65
C ASN A 36 11.61 -21.67 40.67
N GLN A 37 11.45 -21.04 39.49
CA GLN A 37 10.44 -21.37 38.51
C GLN A 37 10.93 -21.32 37.07
N TRP A 38 10.46 -22.25 36.26
CA TRP A 38 10.55 -22.19 34.80
C TRP A 38 9.47 -21.27 34.25
N MET A 39 9.86 -20.45 33.26
CA MET A 39 9.02 -19.39 32.73
C MET A 39 9.05 -19.36 31.20
N THR A 40 7.95 -18.97 30.61
CA THR A 40 7.85 -18.62 29.19
C THR A 40 6.69 -17.66 28.95
N TYR A 41 6.70 -17.00 27.79
CA TYR A 41 5.53 -16.27 27.31
C TYR A 41 4.70 -17.14 26.39
N ILE A 42 3.39 -17.03 26.46
CA ILE A 42 2.43 -17.68 25.57
C ILE A 42 1.59 -16.58 24.92
N ASP A 43 1.33 -16.67 23.63
CA ASP A 43 0.48 -15.73 22.91
C ASP A 43 -0.91 -15.69 23.56
N ASP A 44 -1.39 -14.48 23.79
CA ASP A 44 -2.74 -14.22 24.31
C ASP A 44 -3.28 -12.95 23.66
N PRO A 45 -4.19 -13.07 22.68
CA PRO A 45 -4.80 -11.94 21.99
C PRO A 45 -5.56 -10.98 22.91
N ASP A 46 -5.99 -11.44 24.08
CA ASP A 46 -6.71 -10.62 25.07
C ASP A 46 -5.78 -9.78 25.94
N SER A 47 -4.50 -10.11 25.95
CA SER A 47 -3.50 -9.36 26.71
C SER A 47 -3.15 -8.06 25.99
N LYS A 48 -2.98 -6.95 26.75
CA LYS A 48 -2.50 -5.66 26.21
C LYS A 48 -1.18 -5.76 25.45
N ARG A 49 -0.35 -6.77 25.75
CA ARG A 49 0.96 -7.01 25.13
C ARG A 49 0.92 -8.08 24.04
N GLY A 50 -0.21 -8.76 23.84
CA GLY A 50 -0.36 -9.88 22.90
C GLY A 50 0.19 -11.22 23.45
N PHE A 51 0.70 -11.26 24.68
CA PHE A 51 1.23 -12.46 25.33
C PHE A 51 1.12 -12.37 26.85
N VAL A 52 1.11 -13.54 27.52
CA VAL A 52 1.02 -13.69 28.98
C VAL A 52 2.16 -14.55 29.48
N LEU A 53 2.77 -14.16 30.60
CA LEU A 53 3.82 -14.93 31.27
C LEU A 53 3.21 -16.15 31.98
N LYS A 54 3.69 -17.34 31.64
CA LYS A 54 3.38 -18.59 32.31
C LYS A 54 4.56 -19.08 33.15
N ARG A 55 4.28 -19.70 34.29
CA ARG A 55 5.30 -20.16 35.25
C ARG A 55 4.93 -21.54 35.76
N ARG A 56 5.93 -22.41 35.98
CA ARG A 56 5.79 -23.72 36.63
C ARG A 56 7.06 -24.00 37.43
N LYS A 57 6.94 -24.80 38.49
CA LYS A 57 8.09 -25.23 39.28
C LYS A 57 8.95 -26.19 38.50
N GLU A 58 8.35 -27.17 37.86
CA GLU A 58 9.06 -28.16 37.05
C GLU A 58 9.04 -27.78 35.56
N LYS A 59 10.17 -28.07 34.87
CA LYS A 59 10.29 -27.80 33.43
C LYS A 59 9.28 -28.59 32.62
N MET A 60 9.06 -29.86 33.01
CA MET A 60 8.13 -30.76 32.34
C MET A 60 6.67 -30.26 32.42
N ASP A 61 6.26 -29.66 33.53
CA ASP A 61 4.91 -29.09 33.69
C ASP A 61 4.75 -27.84 32.79
N LEU A 62 5.82 -27.07 32.59
CA LEU A 62 5.80 -25.95 31.68
C LEU A 62 5.74 -26.43 30.22
N GLU A 63 6.49 -27.46 29.87
CA GLU A 63 6.47 -28.08 28.54
C GLU A 63 5.09 -28.65 28.21
N ASN A 64 4.47 -29.37 29.19
CA ASN A 64 3.09 -29.86 29.03
C ASN A 64 2.09 -28.73 28.82
N LEU A 65 2.20 -27.64 29.58
CA LEU A 65 1.34 -26.46 29.40
C LEU A 65 1.51 -25.84 28.03
N ILE A 66 2.74 -25.78 27.52
CA ILE A 66 3.02 -25.30 26.16
C ILE A 66 2.35 -26.21 25.13
N ILE A 67 2.54 -27.53 25.27
CA ILE A 67 1.97 -28.54 24.37
C ILE A 67 0.42 -28.44 24.38
N GLU A 68 -0.20 -28.42 25.54
CA GLU A 68 -1.65 -28.27 25.68
C GLU A 68 -2.18 -26.99 25.02
N HIS A 69 -1.46 -25.87 25.20
CA HIS A 69 -1.85 -24.61 24.59
C HIS A 69 -1.88 -24.72 23.05
N TYR A 70 -0.81 -25.24 22.43
CA TYR A 70 -0.74 -25.36 20.97
C TYR A 70 -1.69 -26.44 20.42
N ILE A 71 -1.93 -27.55 21.15
CA ILE A 71 -2.96 -28.55 20.78
C ILE A 71 -4.34 -27.88 20.78
N LYS A 72 -4.68 -27.16 21.86
CA LYS A 72 -5.95 -26.43 21.97
C LYS A 72 -6.12 -25.39 20.88
N GLU A 73 -5.06 -24.63 20.58
CA GLU A 73 -5.07 -23.70 19.46
C GLU A 73 -5.27 -24.41 18.11
N LYS A 74 -4.68 -25.60 17.90
CA LYS A 74 -4.85 -26.41 16.70
C LYS A 74 -6.27 -26.96 16.60
N GLU A 75 -6.83 -27.36 17.74
CA GLU A 75 -8.22 -27.83 17.82
C GLU A 75 -9.25 -26.73 17.58
N HIS A 76 -8.92 -25.46 17.92
CA HIS A 76 -9.80 -24.31 17.77
C HIS A 76 -9.12 -23.22 16.93
N PRO A 77 -9.14 -23.34 15.57
CA PRO A 77 -8.52 -22.35 14.70
C PRO A 77 -9.32 -21.04 14.72
N THR A 78 -8.80 -20.04 15.44
CA THR A 78 -9.41 -18.71 15.48
C THR A 78 -9.12 -17.91 14.21
N ILE A 79 -9.96 -16.92 13.93
CA ILE A 79 -9.81 -16.03 12.77
C ILE A 79 -8.42 -15.38 12.70
N PRO A 80 -7.85 -14.77 13.77
CA PRO A 80 -6.52 -14.17 13.74
C PRO A 80 -5.41 -15.14 13.36
N LYS A 81 -5.50 -16.39 13.86
CA LYS A 81 -4.50 -17.42 13.57
C LYS A 81 -4.51 -17.80 12.10
N VAL A 82 -5.70 -18.10 11.57
CA VAL A 82 -5.86 -18.46 10.16
C VAL A 82 -5.48 -17.30 9.24
N PHE A 83 -5.76 -16.06 9.66
CA PHE A 83 -5.33 -14.85 8.94
C PHE A 83 -3.80 -14.76 8.86
N ASN A 84 -3.10 -14.94 9.98
CA ASN A 84 -1.65 -14.89 10.01
C ASN A 84 -1.01 -15.99 9.14
N GLU A 85 -1.53 -17.20 9.17
CA GLU A 85 -1.08 -18.31 8.33
C GLU A 85 -1.28 -17.98 6.85
N TRP A 86 -2.47 -17.51 6.48
CA TRP A 86 -2.78 -17.10 5.10
C TRP A 86 -1.86 -15.97 4.61
N LEU A 87 -1.68 -14.95 5.45
CA LEU A 87 -0.88 -13.77 5.09
C LEU A 87 0.61 -14.11 4.96
N THR A 88 1.13 -14.93 5.87
CA THR A 88 2.50 -15.44 5.84
C THR A 88 2.73 -16.27 4.60
N SER A 89 1.85 -17.24 4.31
CA SER A 89 1.93 -18.05 3.09
C SER A 89 1.99 -17.18 1.82
N LYS A 90 1.11 -16.16 1.70
CA LYS A 90 1.13 -15.26 0.54
C LYS A 90 2.43 -14.47 0.40
N TYR A 91 3.00 -14.07 1.50
CA TYR A 91 4.26 -13.32 1.50
C TYR A 91 5.46 -14.21 1.18
N ASP A 92 5.54 -15.38 1.78
CA ASP A 92 6.66 -16.33 1.62
C ASP A 92 6.74 -16.89 0.18
N TYR A 93 5.58 -17.07 -0.47
CA TYR A 93 5.52 -17.45 -1.90
C TYR A 93 5.62 -16.27 -2.87
N GLY A 94 5.89 -15.06 -2.39
CA GLY A 94 6.05 -13.86 -3.24
C GLY A 94 4.78 -13.38 -3.94
N GLU A 95 3.58 -13.88 -3.55
CA GLU A 95 2.32 -13.43 -4.14
C GLU A 95 1.96 -11.99 -3.78
N ILE A 96 2.52 -11.47 -2.67
CA ILE A 96 2.31 -10.09 -2.22
C ILE A 96 3.61 -9.46 -1.76
N THR A 97 3.74 -8.15 -1.96
CA THR A 97 4.86 -7.35 -1.46
C THR A 97 4.72 -7.09 0.04
N LEU A 98 5.83 -6.75 0.72
CA LEU A 98 5.83 -6.35 2.13
C LEU A 98 4.90 -5.16 2.41
N GLN A 99 4.80 -4.21 1.47
CA GLN A 99 3.86 -3.10 1.56
C GLN A 99 2.40 -3.58 1.57
N THR A 100 2.06 -4.56 0.73
CA THR A 100 0.72 -5.16 0.70
C THR A 100 0.44 -5.96 1.96
N LYS A 101 1.42 -6.72 2.48
CA LYS A 101 1.34 -7.42 3.76
C LYS A 101 1.00 -6.45 4.89
N THR A 102 1.78 -5.37 5.05
CA THR A 102 1.54 -4.33 6.06
C THR A 102 0.15 -3.70 5.93
N ARG A 103 -0.34 -3.48 4.71
CA ARG A 103 -1.69 -2.97 4.48
C ARG A 103 -2.75 -3.96 4.95
N TYR A 104 -2.62 -5.25 4.62
CA TYR A 104 -3.56 -6.28 5.05
C TYR A 104 -3.60 -6.44 6.57
N GLU A 105 -2.45 -6.35 7.25
CA GLU A 105 -2.36 -6.34 8.72
C GLU A 105 -3.12 -5.15 9.32
N ASN A 106 -2.97 -3.95 8.74
CA ASN A 106 -3.68 -2.76 9.22
C ASN A 106 -5.18 -2.85 8.96
N ASP A 107 -5.59 -3.34 7.78
CA ASP A 107 -7.00 -3.53 7.43
C ASP A 107 -7.64 -4.63 8.30
N PHE A 108 -6.90 -5.71 8.60
CA PHE A 108 -7.36 -6.73 9.54
C PHE A 108 -7.56 -6.18 10.95
N LYS A 109 -6.61 -5.40 11.46
CA LYS A 109 -6.75 -4.72 12.75
C LYS A 109 -7.99 -3.83 12.78
N ARG A 110 -8.21 -3.06 11.72
CA ARG A 110 -9.33 -2.14 11.61
C ARG A 110 -10.67 -2.83 11.57
N PHE A 111 -10.81 -3.91 10.80
CA PHE A 111 -12.12 -4.52 10.53
C PHE A 111 -12.43 -5.69 11.46
N PHE A 112 -11.44 -6.50 11.80
CA PHE A 112 -11.67 -7.73 12.54
C PHE A 112 -11.39 -7.57 14.03
N LEU A 113 -10.26 -6.96 14.43
CA LEU A 113 -9.90 -6.91 15.86
C LEU A 113 -10.80 -5.98 16.69
N GLU A 114 -11.60 -5.14 16.06
CA GLU A 114 -12.61 -4.35 16.77
C GLU A 114 -13.83 -5.21 17.18
N ASP A 115 -14.16 -6.24 16.41
CA ASP A 115 -15.17 -7.23 16.79
C ASP A 115 -14.50 -8.43 17.47
N LYS A 116 -14.23 -8.28 18.77
CA LYS A 116 -13.55 -9.31 19.57
C LYS A 116 -14.31 -10.61 19.66
N GLU A 117 -15.64 -10.56 19.70
CA GLU A 117 -16.49 -11.74 19.78
C GLU A 117 -16.39 -12.57 18.50
N PHE A 118 -16.48 -11.93 17.34
CA PHE A 118 -16.31 -12.60 16.06
C PHE A 118 -14.89 -13.18 15.89
N CYS A 119 -13.87 -12.43 16.30
CA CYS A 119 -12.46 -12.88 16.19
C CYS A 119 -12.11 -14.10 17.06
N LYS A 120 -12.72 -14.23 18.24
CA LYS A 120 -12.45 -15.36 19.14
C LYS A 120 -13.11 -16.67 18.70
N ARG A 121 -14.05 -16.59 17.78
CA ARG A 121 -14.79 -17.77 17.34
C ARG A 121 -13.89 -18.73 16.58
N ASP A 122 -14.22 -20.01 16.72
CA ASP A 122 -13.69 -21.05 15.86
C ASP A 122 -14.21 -20.84 14.43
N ILE A 123 -13.31 -20.71 13.47
CA ILE A 123 -13.67 -20.43 12.07
C ILE A 123 -14.53 -21.54 11.46
N ARG A 124 -14.49 -22.77 12.04
CA ARG A 124 -15.33 -23.91 11.62
C ARG A 124 -16.81 -23.70 11.93
N SER A 125 -17.11 -22.93 12.99
CA SER A 125 -18.47 -22.67 13.46
C SER A 125 -19.13 -21.47 12.79
N ILE A 126 -18.42 -20.72 11.96
CA ILE A 126 -18.95 -19.51 11.32
C ILE A 126 -19.82 -19.90 10.14
N THR A 127 -21.07 -19.47 10.18
CA THR A 127 -22.06 -19.65 9.11
C THR A 127 -22.01 -18.48 8.10
N ASP A 128 -22.59 -18.70 6.91
CA ASP A 128 -22.72 -17.64 5.88
C ASP A 128 -23.51 -16.44 6.43
N LEU A 129 -24.59 -16.65 7.17
CA LEU A 129 -25.39 -15.58 7.76
C LEU A 129 -24.60 -14.74 8.78
N GLU A 130 -23.77 -15.36 9.61
CA GLU A 130 -22.95 -14.66 10.59
C GLU A 130 -21.83 -13.87 9.91
N LEU A 131 -21.24 -14.41 8.84
CA LEU A 131 -20.26 -13.69 8.04
C LEU A 131 -20.89 -12.50 7.33
N GLU A 132 -22.14 -12.64 6.83
CA GLU A 132 -22.91 -11.54 6.26
C GLU A 132 -23.15 -10.44 7.29
N PHE A 133 -23.59 -10.78 8.51
CA PHE A 133 -23.79 -9.81 9.60
C PHE A 133 -22.50 -9.10 9.98
N PHE A 134 -21.38 -9.82 10.07
CA PHE A 134 -20.07 -9.20 10.29
C PHE A 134 -19.73 -8.18 9.19
N ILE A 135 -19.90 -8.53 7.92
CA ILE A 135 -19.64 -7.63 6.80
C ILE A 135 -20.53 -6.38 6.84
N LYS A 136 -21.86 -6.58 7.05
CA LYS A 136 -22.82 -5.47 7.16
C LYS A 136 -22.53 -4.60 8.39
N GLY A 137 -22.14 -5.21 9.50
CA GLY A 137 -21.68 -4.53 10.73
C GLY A 137 -20.47 -3.64 10.46
N CYS A 138 -19.42 -4.16 9.81
CA CYS A 138 -18.24 -3.39 9.41
C CYS A 138 -18.59 -2.21 8.49
N ILE A 139 -19.47 -2.43 7.51
CA ILE A 139 -19.89 -1.36 6.57
C ILE A 139 -20.55 -0.22 7.35
N LYS A 140 -21.47 -0.53 8.26
CA LYS A 140 -22.18 0.45 9.07
C LYS A 140 -21.27 1.15 10.07
N GLN A 141 -20.52 0.41 10.86
CA GLN A 141 -19.66 0.93 11.94
C GLN A 141 -18.56 1.86 11.40
N HIS A 142 -17.90 1.46 10.30
CA HIS A 142 -16.81 2.24 9.71
C HIS A 142 -17.25 3.18 8.60
N HIS A 143 -18.55 3.35 8.38
CA HIS A 143 -19.10 4.19 7.31
C HIS A 143 -18.42 3.93 5.96
N LEU A 144 -18.34 2.64 5.56
CA LEU A 144 -17.58 2.27 4.38
C LEU A 144 -18.22 2.76 3.09
N THR A 145 -17.38 3.30 2.21
CA THR A 145 -17.75 3.50 0.80
C THR A 145 -17.61 2.18 0.04
N LYS A 146 -18.26 2.03 -1.12
CA LYS A 146 -18.10 0.85 -1.99
C LYS A 146 -16.62 0.51 -2.27
N LYS A 147 -15.78 1.54 -2.46
CA LYS A 147 -14.33 1.35 -2.68
C LYS A 147 -13.61 0.79 -1.45
N THR A 148 -13.93 1.29 -0.26
CA THR A 148 -13.31 0.82 0.99
C THR A 148 -13.81 -0.58 1.36
N TYR A 149 -15.10 -0.88 1.10
CA TYR A 149 -15.62 -2.23 1.22
C TYR A 149 -14.84 -3.26 0.40
N ASN A 150 -14.37 -2.91 -0.80
CA ASN A 150 -13.54 -3.83 -1.59
C ASN A 150 -12.27 -4.26 -0.86
N MET A 151 -11.71 -3.46 0.06
CA MET A 151 -10.57 -3.86 0.90
C MET A 151 -10.98 -4.93 1.91
N LEU A 152 -12.12 -4.73 2.60
CA LEU A 152 -12.70 -5.75 3.49
C LEU A 152 -13.01 -7.04 2.72
N LYS A 153 -13.65 -6.94 1.54
CA LYS A 153 -13.97 -8.08 0.67
C LYS A 153 -12.73 -8.90 0.32
N ILE A 154 -11.62 -8.25 0.00
CA ILE A 154 -10.34 -8.93 -0.31
C ILE A 154 -9.86 -9.75 0.87
N LEU A 155 -9.91 -9.19 2.09
CA LEU A 155 -9.49 -9.90 3.30
C LEU A 155 -10.40 -11.08 3.62
N VAL A 156 -11.72 -10.86 3.65
CA VAL A 156 -12.72 -11.91 3.91
C VAL A 156 -12.58 -13.04 2.87
N LYS A 157 -12.58 -12.68 1.58
CA LYS A 157 -12.45 -13.68 0.50
C LYS A 157 -11.13 -14.47 0.59
N GLY A 158 -10.02 -13.80 0.87
CA GLY A 158 -8.71 -14.44 0.99
C GLY A 158 -8.64 -15.39 2.17
N LEU A 159 -9.03 -14.92 3.35
CA LEU A 159 -9.02 -15.65 4.60
C LEU A 159 -9.92 -16.91 4.54
N PHE A 160 -11.19 -16.75 4.20
CA PHE A 160 -12.15 -17.86 4.19
C PHE A 160 -11.89 -18.84 3.04
N LYS A 161 -11.41 -18.37 1.87
CA LYS A 161 -10.95 -19.26 0.80
C LYS A 161 -9.76 -20.12 1.24
N TYR A 162 -8.82 -19.55 1.99
CA TYR A 162 -7.68 -20.29 2.55
C TYR A 162 -8.15 -21.30 3.58
N ALA A 163 -9.03 -20.90 4.50
CA ALA A 163 -9.63 -21.78 5.51
C ALA A 163 -10.40 -22.95 4.89
N HIS A 164 -11.18 -22.69 3.86
CA HIS A 164 -11.92 -23.74 3.11
C HIS A 164 -10.97 -24.72 2.44
N LYS A 165 -9.91 -24.25 1.77
CA LYS A 165 -8.89 -25.12 1.17
C LYS A 165 -8.16 -26.01 2.19
N LYS A 166 -8.04 -25.55 3.44
CA LYS A 166 -7.50 -26.35 4.56
C LYS A 166 -8.51 -27.32 5.17
N GLY A 167 -9.75 -27.32 4.71
CA GLY A 167 -10.83 -28.12 5.28
C GLY A 167 -11.31 -27.64 6.67
N ILE A 168 -10.97 -26.39 7.06
CA ILE A 168 -11.33 -25.82 8.38
C ILE A 168 -12.45 -24.79 8.32
N SER A 169 -13.04 -24.51 7.16
CA SER A 169 -14.25 -23.68 7.05
C SER A 169 -15.21 -24.28 6.04
N PRO A 170 -16.52 -24.31 6.34
CA PRO A 170 -17.53 -24.76 5.39
C PRO A 170 -17.80 -23.74 4.29
N ILE A 171 -17.44 -22.47 4.50
CA ILE A 171 -17.81 -21.35 3.62
C ILE A 171 -17.09 -21.42 2.28
N ILE A 172 -17.86 -21.53 1.19
CA ILE A 172 -17.38 -21.44 -0.19
C ILE A 172 -17.49 -19.97 -0.64
N THR A 173 -16.39 -19.25 -0.60
CA THR A 173 -16.39 -17.78 -0.81
C THR A 173 -16.94 -17.32 -2.16
N SER A 174 -16.89 -18.14 -3.22
CA SER A 174 -17.51 -17.80 -4.52
C SER A 174 -19.03 -17.75 -4.38
N ILE A 175 -19.63 -18.79 -3.84
CA ILE A 175 -21.08 -18.90 -3.60
C ILE A 175 -21.53 -17.80 -2.65
N PHE A 176 -20.87 -17.68 -1.49
CA PHE A 176 -21.18 -16.66 -0.50
C PHE A 176 -21.22 -15.24 -1.08
N PHE A 177 -20.21 -14.83 -1.87
CA PHE A 177 -20.19 -13.48 -2.44
C PHE A 177 -21.10 -13.28 -3.64
N ASP A 178 -21.56 -14.34 -4.28
CA ASP A 178 -22.57 -14.29 -5.34
C ASP A 178 -23.99 -14.14 -4.75
N GLU A 179 -24.23 -14.75 -3.59
CA GLU A 179 -25.50 -14.66 -2.86
C GLU A 179 -25.60 -13.42 -1.95
N LEU A 180 -24.45 -12.81 -1.59
CA LEU A 180 -24.40 -11.66 -0.71
C LEU A 180 -25.06 -10.43 -1.33
N ASP A 181 -26.27 -10.09 -0.86
CA ASP A 181 -26.98 -8.87 -1.29
C ASP A 181 -26.59 -7.67 -0.41
N LEU A 182 -25.95 -6.68 -1.05
CA LEU A 182 -25.57 -5.42 -0.45
C LEU A 182 -26.18 -4.27 -1.25
N HIS A 183 -27.35 -3.83 -0.82
CA HIS A 183 -28.04 -2.69 -1.44
C HIS A 183 -27.13 -1.44 -1.42
N LYS A 184 -27.21 -0.62 -2.50
CA LYS A 184 -26.32 0.57 -2.65
C LYS A 184 -26.39 1.53 -1.45
N ASN A 185 -27.53 1.62 -0.79
CA ASN A 185 -27.76 2.54 0.33
C ASN A 185 -27.02 2.17 1.62
N ILE A 186 -26.50 0.94 1.74
CA ILE A 186 -25.70 0.55 2.92
C ILE A 186 -24.33 1.25 2.94
N PHE A 187 -23.86 1.71 1.77
CA PHE A 187 -22.56 2.35 1.64
C PHE A 187 -22.66 3.86 1.83
N THR A 188 -21.67 4.43 2.51
CA THR A 188 -21.53 5.87 2.57
C THR A 188 -21.25 6.44 1.18
N SER A 189 -22.08 7.38 0.76
CA SER A 189 -21.88 8.11 -0.50
C SER A 189 -20.61 8.93 -0.42
N LYS A 190 -19.79 8.89 -1.46
CA LYS A 190 -18.71 9.86 -1.60
C LYS A 190 -19.28 11.17 -2.13
N SER A 191 -18.90 12.29 -1.52
CA SER A 191 -19.03 13.58 -2.17
C SER A 191 -18.33 13.53 -3.53
N VAL A 192 -19.00 13.98 -4.57
CA VAL A 192 -18.36 14.17 -5.88
C VAL A 192 -17.25 15.19 -5.68
N LYS A 193 -16.02 14.79 -5.93
CA LYS A 193 -14.89 15.72 -5.87
C LYS A 193 -15.02 16.70 -7.01
N LYS A 194 -14.95 17.98 -6.71
CA LYS A 194 -14.93 19.03 -7.72
C LYS A 194 -13.62 18.96 -8.50
N ASP A 195 -13.68 19.33 -9.77
CA ASP A 195 -12.49 19.30 -10.62
C ASP A 195 -11.39 20.27 -10.11
N GLU A 196 -11.82 21.39 -9.52
CA GLU A 196 -10.91 22.34 -8.85
C GLU A 196 -10.09 21.74 -7.70
N ASP A 197 -10.56 20.66 -7.05
CA ASP A 197 -9.81 19.91 -6.02
C ASP A 197 -8.90 18.85 -6.62
N GLU A 198 -9.10 18.50 -7.89
CA GLU A 198 -8.43 17.37 -8.53
C GLU A 198 -7.29 17.78 -9.47
N VAL A 199 -7.32 18.98 -10.03
CA VAL A 199 -6.31 19.51 -10.97
C VAL A 199 -6.01 20.99 -10.68
N TYR A 200 -4.84 21.45 -11.07
CA TYR A 200 -4.51 22.88 -11.12
C TYR A 200 -5.20 23.49 -12.36
N ASN A 201 -5.81 24.65 -12.21
CA ASN A 201 -6.50 25.31 -13.30
C ASN A 201 -5.53 26.07 -14.23
N GLU A 202 -6.04 26.56 -15.36
CA GLU A 202 -5.28 27.23 -16.40
C GLU A 202 -4.53 28.49 -15.92
N TYR A 203 -5.03 29.19 -14.89
CA TYR A 203 -4.37 30.36 -14.30
C TYR A 203 -3.33 29.99 -13.25
N GLU A 204 -3.59 28.94 -12.45
CA GLU A 204 -2.68 28.48 -11.40
C GLU A 204 -1.40 27.86 -12.00
N ILE A 205 -1.52 27.15 -13.13
CA ILE A 205 -0.39 26.44 -13.76
C ILE A 205 0.78 27.38 -14.08
N PRO A 206 0.60 28.51 -14.81
CA PRO A 206 1.69 29.45 -15.10
C PRO A 206 2.31 30.04 -13.84
N MET A 207 1.48 30.48 -12.87
CA MET A 207 1.92 31.04 -11.60
C MET A 207 2.80 30.09 -10.81
N VAL A 208 2.36 28.82 -10.69
CA VAL A 208 3.11 27.78 -9.99
C VAL A 208 4.42 27.47 -10.70
N LYS A 209 4.39 27.31 -12.02
CA LYS A 209 5.61 27.03 -12.82
C LYS A 209 6.63 28.17 -12.69
N GLU A 210 6.20 29.41 -12.80
CA GLU A 210 7.08 30.58 -12.66
C GLU A 210 7.70 30.65 -11.26
N TYR A 211 6.90 30.50 -10.22
CA TYR A 211 7.39 30.48 -8.83
C TYR A 211 8.43 29.37 -8.61
N LEU A 212 8.18 28.16 -9.11
CA LEU A 212 9.10 27.04 -8.99
C LEU A 212 10.43 27.31 -9.72
N LEU A 213 10.38 27.93 -10.90
CA LEU A 213 11.56 28.35 -11.67
C LEU A 213 12.38 29.42 -10.93
N GLN A 214 11.71 30.42 -10.33
CA GLN A 214 12.37 31.49 -9.57
C GLN A 214 13.09 30.95 -8.35
N LYS A 215 12.49 29.98 -7.63
CA LYS A 215 13.14 29.34 -6.46
C LYS A 215 14.38 28.53 -6.84
N ASN A 216 14.43 28.00 -8.04
CA ASN A 216 15.59 27.39 -8.67
C ASN A 216 16.43 26.48 -7.74
N SER A 217 15.81 25.67 -6.87
CA SER A 217 16.49 24.66 -6.09
C SER A 217 16.01 23.26 -6.44
N LEU A 218 16.81 22.24 -6.17
CA LEU A 218 16.53 20.85 -6.57
C LEU A 218 15.12 20.39 -6.23
N ARG A 219 14.59 20.77 -5.06
CA ARG A 219 13.24 20.37 -4.63
C ARG A 219 12.15 21.04 -5.46
N TYR A 220 12.31 22.32 -5.79
CA TYR A 220 11.35 23.08 -6.59
C TYR A 220 11.45 22.70 -8.08
N LEU A 221 12.65 22.50 -8.59
CA LEU A 221 12.87 21.98 -9.96
C LEU A 221 12.32 20.57 -10.11
N GLY A 222 12.44 19.71 -9.10
CA GLY A 222 11.81 18.38 -9.11
C GLY A 222 10.28 18.44 -9.17
N VAL A 223 9.64 19.35 -8.41
CA VAL A 223 8.18 19.57 -8.53
C VAL A 223 7.82 20.06 -9.93
N LEU A 224 8.61 21.00 -10.49
CA LEU A 224 8.39 21.53 -11.83
C LEU A 224 8.54 20.44 -12.90
N LEU A 225 9.51 19.53 -12.74
CA LEU A 225 9.70 18.40 -13.65
C LEU A 225 8.45 17.53 -13.71
N VAL A 226 7.75 17.30 -12.58
CA VAL A 226 6.48 16.55 -12.57
C VAL A 226 5.38 17.25 -13.39
N PHE A 227 5.32 18.59 -13.40
CA PHE A 227 4.35 19.33 -14.23
C PHE A 227 4.56 19.12 -15.72
N VAL A 228 5.79 18.86 -16.16
CA VAL A 228 6.14 18.77 -17.59
C VAL A 228 6.37 17.34 -18.09
N THR A 229 6.42 16.36 -17.18
CA THR A 229 6.64 14.94 -17.51
C THR A 229 5.56 13.99 -16.99
N GLY A 230 4.75 14.43 -16.05
CA GLY A 230 3.73 13.60 -15.43
C GLY A 230 4.26 12.46 -14.56
N LEU A 231 5.52 12.49 -14.13
CA LEU A 231 6.11 11.49 -13.23
C LEU A 231 5.29 11.25 -11.97
N ARG A 232 5.31 10.01 -11.45
CA ARG A 232 4.90 9.78 -10.07
C ARG A 232 5.97 10.32 -9.13
N VAL A 233 5.58 10.89 -7.99
CA VAL A 233 6.56 11.46 -7.05
C VAL A 233 7.55 10.42 -6.50
N GLY A 234 7.17 9.14 -6.44
CA GLY A 234 8.08 8.06 -6.08
C GLY A 234 9.11 7.78 -7.17
N GLU A 235 8.72 7.86 -8.43
CA GLU A 235 9.61 7.75 -9.59
C GLU A 235 10.61 8.92 -9.58
N LEU A 236 10.12 10.15 -9.42
CA LEU A 236 10.96 11.34 -9.27
C LEU A 236 12.04 11.19 -8.19
N ALA A 237 11.65 10.71 -7.01
CA ALA A 237 12.56 10.55 -5.88
C ALA A 237 13.59 9.43 -6.06
N ALA A 238 13.41 8.56 -7.04
CA ALA A 238 14.26 7.41 -7.33
C ALA A 238 15.10 7.59 -8.60
N LEU A 239 14.96 8.73 -9.33
CA LEU A 239 15.73 8.99 -10.54
C LEU A 239 17.23 9.03 -10.27
N LYS A 240 17.99 8.40 -11.16
CA LYS A 240 19.44 8.46 -11.22
C LYS A 240 19.92 9.24 -12.44
N PRO A 241 21.17 9.78 -12.45
CA PRO A 241 21.71 10.48 -13.60
C PRO A 241 21.72 9.64 -14.87
N GLU A 242 21.99 8.34 -14.74
CA GLU A 242 22.04 7.37 -15.85
C GLU A 242 20.68 7.15 -16.53
N ASP A 243 19.59 7.47 -15.86
CA ASP A 243 18.24 7.35 -16.43
C ASP A 243 17.93 8.48 -17.45
N ILE A 244 18.79 9.51 -17.55
CA ILE A 244 18.55 10.71 -18.36
C ILE A 244 19.40 10.67 -19.62
N HIS A 245 18.75 10.64 -20.77
CA HIS A 245 19.39 10.61 -22.08
C HIS A 245 19.01 11.85 -22.89
N ILE A 246 19.91 12.83 -23.01
CA ILE A 246 19.70 14.08 -23.72
C ILE A 246 20.69 14.22 -24.86
N ASN A 247 20.19 14.49 -26.06
CA ASN A 247 20.98 14.93 -27.18
C ASN A 247 20.88 16.46 -27.28
N THR A 248 21.91 17.16 -26.81
CA THR A 248 21.94 18.61 -26.73
C THR A 248 21.94 19.27 -28.12
N VAL A 249 22.52 18.62 -29.14
CA VAL A 249 22.59 19.15 -30.51
C VAL A 249 21.20 19.16 -31.16
N LYS A 250 20.43 18.10 -30.97
CA LYS A 250 19.08 17.98 -31.54
C LYS A 250 18.00 18.52 -30.61
N ASN A 251 18.34 18.91 -29.39
CA ASN A 251 17.40 19.27 -28.32
C ASN A 251 16.29 18.24 -28.13
N THR A 252 16.66 16.95 -28.09
CA THR A 252 15.77 15.81 -27.89
C THR A 252 16.29 14.94 -26.79
N GLY A 253 15.39 14.15 -26.15
CA GLY A 253 15.81 13.22 -25.11
C GLY A 253 14.67 12.36 -24.59
N PHE A 254 15.03 11.40 -23.78
CA PHE A 254 14.09 10.59 -23.02
C PHE A 254 14.63 10.32 -21.62
N MET A 255 13.74 9.92 -20.73
CA MET A 255 14.05 9.56 -19.36
C MET A 255 13.50 8.17 -19.09
N HIS A 256 14.38 7.23 -18.71
CA HIS A 256 14.02 5.86 -18.39
C HIS A 256 13.45 5.73 -16.97
N ILE A 257 12.29 5.10 -16.81
CA ILE A 257 11.61 4.94 -15.52
C ILE A 257 11.44 3.46 -15.23
N ASP A 258 12.18 2.96 -14.27
CA ASP A 258 12.13 1.57 -13.80
C ASP A 258 12.17 1.46 -12.26
N LYS A 259 12.32 2.59 -11.55
CA LYS A 259 12.51 2.64 -10.09
C LYS A 259 11.46 3.51 -9.41
N THR A 260 11.19 3.24 -8.14
CA THR A 260 10.29 4.09 -7.33
C THR A 260 10.62 4.03 -5.84
N GLU A 261 10.48 5.18 -5.16
CA GLU A 261 10.51 5.21 -3.70
C GLU A 261 9.26 4.56 -3.13
N VAL A 262 9.45 3.64 -2.20
CA VAL A 262 8.38 2.93 -1.49
C VAL A 262 8.48 3.15 0.02
N HIS A 263 7.34 3.16 0.68
CA HIS A 263 7.21 3.29 2.12
C HIS A 263 6.51 2.06 2.67
N TYR A 264 7.11 1.41 3.67
CA TYR A 264 6.52 0.28 4.37
C TYR A 264 6.96 0.28 5.84
N SER A 265 6.34 -0.56 6.65
CA SER A 265 6.75 -0.73 8.04
C SER A 265 7.22 -2.16 8.26
N ILE A 266 8.29 -2.29 9.04
CA ILE A 266 8.76 -3.56 9.57
C ILE A 266 8.59 -3.56 11.08
N THR A 267 8.34 -4.74 11.63
CA THR A 267 8.33 -4.94 13.10
C THR A 267 9.63 -5.65 13.45
N ASP A 268 10.40 -5.08 14.38
CA ASP A 268 11.65 -5.68 14.84
C ASP A 268 11.41 -6.86 15.81
N GLU A 269 12.46 -7.54 16.20
CA GLU A 269 12.44 -8.69 17.10
C GLU A 269 11.80 -8.39 18.47
N HIS A 270 11.72 -7.09 18.83
CA HIS A 270 11.13 -6.61 20.08
C HIS A 270 9.68 -6.12 19.90
N GLY A 271 9.06 -6.38 18.73
CA GLY A 271 7.70 -5.95 18.42
C GLY A 271 7.56 -4.45 18.12
N LYS A 272 8.66 -3.69 18.02
CA LYS A 272 8.64 -2.25 17.72
C LYS A 272 8.53 -2.01 16.23
N ARG A 273 7.54 -1.22 15.84
CA ARG A 273 7.30 -0.83 14.43
C ARG A 273 8.28 0.24 13.98
N LYS A 274 9.00 -0.02 12.88
CA LYS A 274 9.91 0.92 12.22
C LYS A 274 9.43 1.20 10.80
N ASN A 275 9.29 2.48 10.46
CA ASN A 275 8.97 2.90 9.09
C ASN A 275 10.26 2.92 8.24
N VAL A 276 10.21 2.26 7.10
CA VAL A 276 11.29 2.17 6.14
C VAL A 276 10.92 2.93 4.87
N VAL A 277 11.88 3.67 4.35
CA VAL A 277 11.81 4.34 3.05
C VAL A 277 12.93 3.77 2.19
N ALA A 278 12.60 3.06 1.15
CA ALA A 278 13.53 2.40 0.25
C ALA A 278 13.24 2.75 -1.20
N VAL A 279 14.22 2.53 -2.07
CA VAL A 279 14.02 2.52 -3.52
C VAL A 279 13.81 1.07 -3.94
N GLN A 280 12.76 0.85 -4.72
CA GLN A 280 12.46 -0.43 -5.35
C GLN A 280 12.86 -0.32 -6.81
N GLU A 281 13.72 -1.21 -7.29
CA GLU A 281 14.27 -1.21 -8.64
C GLU A 281 13.32 -1.81 -9.70
N PHE A 282 12.17 -2.33 -9.28
CA PHE A 282 11.18 -2.87 -10.21
C PHE A 282 9.87 -2.08 -10.07
N PRO A 283 9.29 -1.59 -11.17
CA PRO A 283 7.99 -0.97 -11.14
C PRO A 283 6.93 -1.98 -10.71
N LYS A 284 5.87 -1.48 -10.09
CA LYS A 284 4.76 -2.30 -9.59
C LYS A 284 4.02 -3.08 -10.70
N THR A 285 4.14 -2.62 -11.93
CA THR A 285 3.52 -3.19 -13.14
C THR A 285 4.49 -3.06 -14.31
N ASP A 286 4.42 -3.96 -15.30
CA ASP A 286 5.24 -3.92 -16.50
C ASP A 286 5.13 -2.57 -17.23
N SER A 287 3.95 -1.97 -17.26
CA SER A 287 3.72 -0.63 -17.81
C SER A 287 4.40 0.51 -17.02
N GLY A 288 4.92 0.21 -15.84
CA GLY A 288 5.73 1.14 -15.05
C GLY A 288 7.14 1.32 -15.60
N ASN A 289 7.69 0.31 -16.28
CA ASN A 289 8.96 0.39 -17.00
C ASN A 289 8.69 1.05 -18.36
N ARG A 290 9.23 2.24 -18.55
CA ARG A 290 8.94 3.06 -19.74
C ARG A 290 9.94 4.18 -19.94
N ASP A 291 10.02 4.65 -21.18
CA ASP A 291 10.72 5.86 -21.53
C ASP A 291 9.73 7.04 -21.65
N ILE A 292 10.05 8.13 -20.96
CA ILE A 292 9.32 9.40 -21.06
C ILE A 292 10.03 10.28 -22.05
N ILE A 293 9.36 10.67 -23.13
CA ILE A 293 9.86 11.64 -24.09
C ILE A 293 9.96 13.00 -23.41
N LEU A 294 11.12 13.65 -23.54
CA LEU A 294 11.38 14.97 -22.95
C LEU A 294 11.04 16.06 -23.95
N ASN A 295 10.20 17.00 -23.55
CA ASN A 295 10.02 18.26 -24.26
C ASN A 295 11.14 19.24 -23.90
N SER A 296 11.30 20.35 -24.70
CA SER A 296 12.36 21.33 -24.49
C SER A 296 12.41 21.87 -23.06
N LEU A 297 11.28 22.17 -22.45
CA LEU A 297 11.23 22.67 -21.07
C LEU A 297 11.72 21.64 -20.05
N ALA A 298 11.40 20.35 -20.24
CA ALA A 298 11.90 19.27 -19.39
C ALA A 298 13.44 19.15 -19.53
N ILE A 299 13.98 19.30 -20.72
CA ILE A 299 15.43 19.30 -20.98
C ILE A 299 16.09 20.47 -20.25
N ASP A 300 15.57 21.69 -20.36
CA ASP A 300 16.10 22.86 -19.65
C ASP A 300 16.09 22.69 -18.14
N ILE A 301 15.01 22.13 -17.59
CA ILE A 301 14.90 21.83 -16.15
C ILE A 301 15.96 20.81 -15.74
N LEU A 302 16.13 19.74 -16.49
CA LEU A 302 17.12 18.71 -16.20
C LEU A 302 18.56 19.25 -16.26
N GLN A 303 18.87 20.09 -17.23
CA GLN A 303 20.18 20.77 -17.31
C GLN A 303 20.44 21.66 -16.09
N ARG A 304 19.41 22.40 -15.61
CA ARG A 304 19.51 23.18 -14.35
C ARG A 304 19.72 22.29 -13.13
N ILE A 305 19.04 21.14 -13.05
CA ILE A 305 19.23 20.17 -11.98
C ILE A 305 20.67 19.65 -12.01
N GLN A 306 21.17 19.24 -13.17
CA GLN A 306 22.54 18.75 -13.34
C GLN A 306 23.59 19.82 -12.99
N SER A 307 23.36 21.09 -13.33
CA SER A 307 24.28 22.17 -12.97
C SER A 307 24.36 22.43 -11.46
N GLN A 308 23.26 22.20 -10.71
CA GLN A 308 23.23 22.36 -9.24
C GLN A 308 23.76 21.13 -8.51
N ASN A 309 23.72 19.97 -9.14
CA ASN A 309 24.21 18.70 -8.60
C ASN A 309 25.08 18.00 -9.65
N ALA A 310 26.24 18.60 -9.92
CA ALA A 310 27.14 18.13 -10.99
C ALA A 310 27.72 16.74 -10.76
N ASN A 311 27.89 16.33 -9.49
CA ASN A 311 28.46 15.03 -9.11
C ASN A 311 27.60 14.35 -8.04
N PRO A 312 26.38 13.91 -8.38
CA PRO A 312 25.56 13.17 -7.47
C PRO A 312 26.20 11.80 -7.15
N LYS A 313 26.05 11.32 -5.91
CA LYS A 313 26.61 10.01 -5.51
C LYS A 313 25.85 8.86 -6.17
N GLU A 314 24.56 8.94 -6.18
CA GLU A 314 23.68 7.88 -6.71
C GLU A 314 22.42 8.44 -7.38
N PHE A 315 21.73 9.41 -6.75
CA PHE A 315 20.43 9.87 -7.21
C PHE A 315 20.53 11.28 -7.83
N LEU A 316 19.75 11.54 -8.85
CA LEU A 316 19.68 12.86 -9.52
C LEU A 316 19.34 13.98 -8.52
N PHE A 317 18.51 13.71 -7.54
CA PHE A 317 18.08 14.64 -6.52
C PHE A 317 18.73 14.36 -5.17
N GLU A 318 19.90 14.92 -4.95
CA GLU A 318 20.63 14.84 -3.69
C GLU A 318 20.97 16.23 -3.15
N GLU A 319 20.82 16.39 -1.83
CA GLU A 319 21.26 17.57 -1.08
C GLU A 319 22.16 17.12 0.08
N ASN A 320 23.34 17.71 0.21
CA ASN A 320 24.33 17.37 1.23
C ASN A 320 24.65 15.84 1.28
N GLY A 321 24.77 15.22 0.09
CA GLY A 321 25.07 13.81 -0.07
C GLY A 321 23.96 12.85 0.38
N LYS A 322 22.71 13.35 0.51
CA LYS A 322 21.53 12.57 0.86
C LYS A 322 20.44 12.74 -0.17
N ARG A 323 19.82 11.64 -0.57
CA ARG A 323 18.70 11.63 -1.49
C ARG A 323 17.52 12.46 -0.97
N ILE A 324 16.94 13.29 -1.82
CA ILE A 324 15.69 13.99 -1.55
C ILE A 324 14.53 12.99 -1.67
N LYS A 325 13.85 12.73 -0.55
CA LYS A 325 12.71 11.80 -0.47
C LYS A 325 11.41 12.50 -0.91
N ILE A 326 10.36 11.72 -1.18
CA ILE A 326 9.00 12.20 -1.51
C ILE A 326 8.56 13.36 -0.62
N ARG A 327 8.84 13.30 0.68
CA ARG A 327 8.47 14.38 1.63
C ARG A 327 9.12 15.73 1.30
N GLY A 328 10.32 15.73 0.75
CA GLY A 328 11.04 16.94 0.36
C GLY A 328 10.31 17.67 -0.75
N PHE A 329 9.91 16.98 -1.80
CA PHE A 329 9.15 17.53 -2.93
C PHE A 329 7.74 17.96 -2.50
N SER A 330 7.04 17.13 -1.74
CA SER A 330 5.71 17.46 -1.20
C SER A 330 5.74 18.70 -0.32
N GLY A 331 6.80 18.87 0.48
CA GLY A 331 6.99 20.07 1.29
C GLY A 331 7.29 21.32 0.45
N ALA A 332 8.07 21.20 -0.63
CA ALA A 332 8.30 22.30 -1.57
C ALA A 332 7.00 22.74 -2.24
N LEU A 333 6.20 21.79 -2.74
CA LEU A 333 4.89 22.09 -3.34
C LEU A 333 3.94 22.76 -2.35
N LYS A 334 3.89 22.27 -1.10
CA LYS A 334 3.03 22.87 -0.07
C LYS A 334 3.38 24.34 0.17
N ARG A 335 4.67 24.64 0.34
CA ARG A 335 5.15 26.02 0.50
C ARG A 335 4.88 26.90 -0.74
N THR A 336 4.97 26.30 -1.96
CA THR A 336 4.59 27.00 -3.19
C THR A 336 3.14 27.44 -3.15
N CYS A 337 2.22 26.53 -2.82
CA CYS A 337 0.78 26.85 -2.73
C CYS A 337 0.49 27.90 -1.65
N GLU A 338 1.14 27.79 -0.47
CA GLU A 338 1.01 28.76 0.63
C GLU A 338 1.48 30.16 0.20
N ASN A 339 2.64 30.27 -0.46
CA ASN A 339 3.17 31.57 -0.91
C ASN A 339 2.38 32.18 -2.06
N LEU A 340 1.73 31.37 -2.89
CA LEU A 340 0.87 31.84 -3.97
C LEU A 340 -0.58 32.04 -3.55
N ASN A 341 -0.89 31.74 -2.29
CA ASN A 341 -2.26 31.79 -1.74
C ASN A 341 -3.28 30.97 -2.57
N ILE A 342 -2.87 29.79 -3.02
CA ILE A 342 -3.73 28.84 -3.74
C ILE A 342 -3.97 27.56 -2.93
N PRO A 343 -5.10 26.85 -3.16
CA PRO A 343 -5.36 25.59 -2.47
C PRO A 343 -4.26 24.55 -2.70
N PHE A 344 -3.81 23.92 -1.61
CA PHE A 344 -2.81 22.85 -1.70
C PHE A 344 -3.40 21.60 -2.34
N ARG A 345 -2.77 21.15 -3.42
CA ARG A 345 -3.05 19.87 -4.07
C ARG A 345 -1.78 19.03 -4.06
N PRO A 346 -1.81 17.76 -3.54
CA PRO A 346 -0.60 16.94 -3.44
C PRO A 346 -0.02 16.56 -4.81
N MET A 347 1.24 16.12 -4.85
CA MET A 347 2.04 15.83 -6.06
C MET A 347 1.30 14.98 -7.12
N HIS A 348 0.51 14.00 -6.70
CA HIS A 348 -0.32 13.20 -7.59
C HIS A 348 -1.36 14.04 -8.40
N LYS A 349 -1.76 15.21 -7.90
CA LYS A 349 -2.66 16.12 -8.63
C LYS A 349 -1.94 16.87 -9.74
N ILE A 350 -0.63 17.14 -9.61
CA ILE A 350 0.20 17.66 -10.68
C ILE A 350 0.20 16.68 -11.86
N ARG A 351 0.41 15.39 -11.59
CA ARG A 351 0.34 14.37 -12.62
C ARG A 351 -1.06 14.27 -13.27
N LYS A 352 -2.14 14.50 -12.49
CA LYS A 352 -3.48 14.61 -13.07
C LYS A 352 -3.61 15.83 -13.97
N THR A 353 -3.11 16.98 -13.54
CA THR A 353 -3.07 18.20 -14.34
C THR A 353 -2.32 17.97 -15.67
N TYR A 354 -1.15 17.32 -15.63
CA TYR A 354 -0.41 16.94 -16.82
C TYR A 354 -1.25 16.12 -17.81
N GLY A 355 -1.89 15.04 -17.33
CA GLY A 355 -2.75 14.19 -18.16
C GLY A 355 -3.95 14.96 -18.72
N THR A 356 -4.64 15.78 -17.90
CA THR A 356 -5.73 16.65 -18.33
C THR A 356 -5.27 17.63 -19.42
N THR A 357 -4.14 18.32 -19.19
CA THR A 357 -3.61 19.28 -20.17
C THR A 357 -3.29 18.62 -21.52
N LEU A 358 -2.74 17.42 -21.53
CA LEU A 358 -2.46 16.70 -22.79
C LEU A 358 -3.74 16.27 -23.50
N LEU A 359 -4.76 15.81 -22.75
CA LEU A 359 -6.06 15.46 -23.32
C LEU A 359 -6.77 16.68 -23.94
N ASP A 360 -6.76 17.82 -23.25
CA ASP A 360 -7.35 19.07 -23.72
C ASP A 360 -6.67 19.62 -24.98
N ASN A 361 -5.38 19.30 -25.15
CA ASN A 361 -4.62 19.64 -26.35
C ASN A 361 -4.61 18.53 -27.41
N HIS A 362 -5.57 17.59 -27.32
CA HIS A 362 -5.80 16.54 -28.31
C HIS A 362 -4.58 15.65 -28.59
N VAL A 363 -3.67 15.49 -27.62
CA VAL A 363 -2.59 14.51 -27.73
C VAL A 363 -3.19 13.11 -27.75
N PRO A 364 -2.74 12.21 -28.64
CA PRO A 364 -3.28 10.85 -28.72
C PRO A 364 -3.26 10.12 -27.38
N GLU A 365 -4.40 9.57 -26.98
CA GLU A 365 -4.58 8.92 -25.67
C GLU A 365 -3.59 7.77 -25.41
N GLN A 366 -3.24 7.03 -26.46
CA GLN A 366 -2.21 5.98 -26.39
C GLN A 366 -0.84 6.55 -26.00
N LEU A 367 -0.47 7.69 -26.56
CA LEU A 367 0.78 8.38 -26.23
C LEU A 367 0.74 8.86 -24.77
N ILE A 368 -0.39 9.45 -24.33
CA ILE A 368 -0.55 9.88 -22.94
C ILE A 368 -0.43 8.67 -21.99
N ALA A 369 -1.12 7.56 -22.28
CA ALA A 369 -1.08 6.35 -21.50
C ALA A 369 0.35 5.77 -21.39
N SER A 370 1.09 5.75 -22.52
CA SER A 370 2.49 5.33 -22.58
C SER A 370 3.37 6.24 -21.72
N GLN A 371 3.32 7.56 -21.90
CA GLN A 371 4.10 8.54 -21.12
C GLN A 371 3.81 8.44 -19.62
N MET A 372 2.56 8.19 -19.26
CA MET A 372 2.15 8.07 -17.87
C MET A 372 2.31 6.65 -17.29
N GLY A 373 2.64 5.63 -18.09
CA GLY A 373 2.74 4.24 -17.63
C GLY A 373 1.40 3.71 -17.08
N HIS A 374 0.35 3.83 -17.87
CA HIS A 374 -0.95 3.23 -17.59
C HIS A 374 -1.09 1.93 -18.38
N SER A 375 -1.43 0.86 -17.70
CA SER A 375 -1.70 -0.45 -18.32
C SER A 375 -2.99 -0.48 -19.14
N ASP A 376 -3.90 0.47 -18.90
CA ASP A 376 -5.21 0.57 -19.56
C ASP A 376 -5.53 2.02 -19.88
N ILE A 377 -5.87 2.29 -21.13
CA ILE A 377 -6.28 3.60 -21.64
C ILE A 377 -7.53 4.12 -20.90
N SER A 378 -8.44 3.22 -20.50
CA SER A 378 -9.62 3.57 -19.72
C SER A 378 -9.27 4.27 -18.40
N THR A 379 -8.11 3.95 -17.83
CA THR A 379 -7.56 4.64 -16.65
C THR A 379 -7.28 6.11 -16.94
N THR A 380 -6.75 6.42 -18.13
CA THR A 380 -6.47 7.81 -18.54
C THR A 380 -7.77 8.61 -18.61
N LYS A 381 -8.79 8.12 -19.32
CA LYS A 381 -10.11 8.79 -19.40
C LYS A 381 -10.77 8.95 -18.04
N LYS A 382 -10.91 7.89 -17.29
CA LYS A 382 -11.68 7.87 -16.04
C LYS A 382 -11.10 8.73 -14.92
N TYR A 383 -9.77 8.79 -14.82
CA TYR A 383 -9.10 9.41 -13.69
C TYR A 383 -8.43 10.74 -14.01
N TYR A 384 -8.10 11.01 -15.29
CA TYR A 384 -7.30 12.16 -15.71
C TYR A 384 -8.09 13.15 -16.54
N TYR A 385 -9.25 12.76 -17.14
CA TYR A 385 -10.12 13.71 -17.80
C TYR A 385 -10.85 14.54 -16.76
N ARG A 386 -10.40 15.77 -16.55
CA ARG A 386 -10.94 16.75 -15.63
C ARG A 386 -11.03 18.11 -16.34
N ASN A 387 -11.95 18.95 -15.90
CA ASN A 387 -12.02 20.31 -16.43
C ASN A 387 -11.09 21.21 -15.62
N ASN A 388 -10.01 21.69 -16.23
CA ASN A 388 -9.07 22.64 -15.63
C ASN A 388 -9.23 24.06 -16.22
N LYS A 389 -10.21 24.27 -17.09
CA LYS A 389 -10.50 25.56 -17.74
C LYS A 389 -11.41 26.41 -16.86
N SER A 390 -11.29 27.72 -16.98
CA SER A 390 -12.19 28.68 -16.35
C SER A 390 -13.60 28.59 -16.90
N LYS A 391 -14.55 29.21 -16.19
CA LYS A 391 -15.92 29.33 -16.69
C LYS A 391 -15.98 30.15 -18.01
N GLU A 392 -15.15 31.17 -18.09
CA GLU A 392 -14.99 32.04 -19.25
C GLU A 392 -14.47 31.26 -20.46
N THR A 393 -13.41 30.47 -20.29
CA THR A 393 -12.85 29.62 -21.35
C THR A 393 -13.83 28.54 -21.78
N ASN A 394 -14.51 27.89 -20.84
CA ASN A 394 -15.55 26.90 -21.13
C ASN A 394 -16.71 27.52 -21.92
N ARG A 395 -17.17 28.73 -21.55
CA ARG A 395 -18.20 29.46 -22.27
C ARG A 395 -17.77 29.74 -23.71
N ALA A 396 -16.56 30.27 -23.91
CA ALA A 396 -16.04 30.56 -25.25
C ALA A 396 -15.94 29.31 -26.13
N GLU A 397 -15.58 28.15 -25.54
CA GLU A 397 -15.55 26.88 -26.27
C GLU A 397 -16.95 26.39 -26.66
N ILE A 398 -17.92 26.52 -25.77
CA ILE A 398 -19.32 26.18 -26.07
C ILE A 398 -19.85 27.08 -27.19
N GLU A 399 -19.61 28.41 -27.10
CA GLU A 399 -20.03 29.38 -28.12
C GLU A 399 -19.41 29.06 -29.47
N ARG A 400 -18.10 28.76 -29.49
CA ARG A 400 -17.41 28.34 -30.72
C ARG A 400 -17.97 27.02 -31.29
N GLY A 401 -18.25 26.03 -30.43
CA GLY A 401 -18.85 24.76 -30.86
C GLY A 401 -20.25 24.93 -31.46
N LEU A 402 -21.04 25.82 -30.87
CA LEU A 402 -22.41 26.10 -31.35
C LEU A 402 -22.41 26.97 -32.61
N SER A 403 -21.39 27.81 -32.85
CA SER A 403 -21.29 28.62 -34.08
C SER A 403 -21.01 27.78 -35.34
N ALA A 404 -20.74 26.50 -35.20
CA ALA A 404 -20.57 25.54 -36.30
C ALA A 404 -21.88 24.88 -36.75
N ILE A 405 -22.98 25.16 -36.05
CA ILE A 405 -24.36 24.69 -36.34
C ILE A 405 -25.15 25.81 -37.02
#